data_bfc5b06660c83ddbaf94d31d6f692b98
#
_entry.id   bfc5b06660c83ddbaf94d31d6f692b98
#
_cell.length_a   1.000
_cell.length_b   1.000
_cell.length_c   1.000
_cell.angle_alpha   90.00
_cell.angle_beta   90.00
_cell.angle_gamma   90.00
#
_symmetry.space_group_name_H-M   'P 1'
#
loop_
_entity.id
_entity.type
_entity.pdbx_description
1 polymer ?
#
loop_
_entity_poly.entity_id
_entity_poly.type
_entity_poly.pdbx_seq_one_letter_code
_entity_poly.pdbx_strand_id
1 'polypeptide(L)'
;MTQSPLRDNLARLEDAIVAACRAAGRPREEVELVAVSKNHPTAAIIEAVGLGLRVFGENRVQEFAAKSIELTTSSRVPQVSTLRPGSGIRSQITAHLIGHLQSNKAAKAVEIFDAVDSVDSLKLAERLNEAAAKLGRRLPILLEIKLSHEETKAGLEPDSADLRELLEKLPSLPNLEAQGLMTIAPLEVSDDETKVCFRALRQLRDQLAQAHPRLSLPVLSMGMSGDFALAIAEGATRIRVGTALFGVRPGYAP
;
A
#
# COMPACT_ATOMS: atom_id res chain seq x y z
N MET A 1 32.93 -9.68 -0.40
CA MET A 1 31.76 -9.05 0.23
C MET A 1 30.58 -9.90 -0.15
N THR A 2 29.98 -10.65 0.76
CA THR A 2 28.75 -11.41 0.52
C THR A 2 27.65 -10.44 0.13
N GLN A 3 27.07 -10.62 -1.08
CA GLN A 3 25.92 -9.83 -1.52
C GLN A 3 24.78 -10.03 -0.50
N SER A 4 24.05 -8.97 -0.20
CA SER A 4 22.91 -9.05 0.69
C SER A 4 21.77 -9.85 0.04
N PRO A 5 21.13 -10.77 0.77
CA PRO A 5 19.96 -11.50 0.26
C PRO A 5 18.85 -10.57 -0.26
N LEU A 6 18.69 -9.38 0.33
CA LEU A 6 17.70 -8.40 -0.08
C LEU A 6 17.99 -7.84 -1.50
N ARG A 7 19.27 -7.60 -1.82
CA ARG A 7 19.67 -7.15 -3.17
C ARG A 7 19.31 -8.17 -4.24
N ASP A 8 19.63 -9.46 -3.98
CA ASP A 8 19.37 -10.53 -4.94
C ASP A 8 17.87 -10.79 -5.08
N ASN A 9 17.11 -10.68 -3.97
CA ASN A 9 15.66 -10.78 -3.97
C ASN A 9 15.04 -9.64 -4.79
N LEU A 10 15.50 -8.41 -4.60
CA LEU A 10 15.02 -7.24 -5.33
C LEU A 10 15.29 -7.38 -6.83
N ALA A 11 16.47 -7.84 -7.24
CA ALA A 11 16.78 -8.05 -8.65
C ALA A 11 15.84 -9.09 -9.28
N ARG A 12 15.65 -10.25 -8.63
CA ARG A 12 14.71 -11.29 -9.11
C ARG A 12 13.26 -10.79 -9.15
N LEU A 13 12.85 -10.01 -8.16
CA LEU A 13 11.51 -9.43 -8.11
C LEU A 13 11.30 -8.44 -9.26
N GLU A 14 12.26 -7.55 -9.52
CA GLU A 14 12.17 -6.59 -10.63
C GLU A 14 12.12 -7.31 -11.99
N ASP A 15 12.93 -8.35 -12.19
CA ASP A 15 12.86 -9.18 -13.42
C ASP A 15 11.47 -9.80 -13.60
N ALA A 16 10.89 -10.31 -12.52
CA ALA A 16 9.54 -10.92 -12.55
C ALA A 16 8.44 -9.87 -12.81
N ILE A 17 8.54 -8.66 -12.23
CA ILE A 17 7.60 -7.56 -12.50
C ILE A 17 7.70 -7.12 -13.97
N VAL A 18 8.91 -6.95 -14.49
CA VAL A 18 9.14 -6.60 -15.91
C VAL A 18 8.55 -7.66 -16.84
N ALA A 19 8.76 -8.94 -16.52
CA ALA A 19 8.19 -10.03 -17.30
C ALA A 19 6.65 -10.01 -17.28
N ALA A 20 6.04 -9.80 -16.10
CA ALA A 20 4.58 -9.70 -15.96
C ALA A 20 4.01 -8.48 -16.72
N CYS A 21 4.66 -7.31 -16.63
CA CYS A 21 4.26 -6.12 -17.36
C CYS A 21 4.33 -6.35 -18.88
N ARG A 22 5.43 -6.96 -19.37
CA ARG A 22 5.59 -7.30 -20.79
C ARG A 22 4.49 -8.26 -21.27
N ALA A 23 4.17 -9.29 -20.49
CA ALA A 23 3.10 -10.24 -20.81
C ALA A 23 1.72 -9.57 -20.86
N ALA A 24 1.50 -8.54 -20.05
CA ALA A 24 0.28 -7.74 -20.02
C ALA A 24 0.25 -6.60 -21.06
N GLY A 25 1.31 -6.42 -21.85
CA GLY A 25 1.42 -5.31 -22.82
C GLY A 25 1.51 -3.92 -22.17
N ARG A 26 2.07 -3.83 -20.95
CA ARG A 26 2.13 -2.60 -20.14
C ARG A 26 3.57 -2.19 -19.87
N PRO A 27 3.88 -0.89 -19.82
CA PRO A 27 5.18 -0.42 -19.36
C PRO A 27 5.37 -0.69 -17.86
N ARG A 28 6.65 -0.98 -17.46
CA ARG A 28 7.01 -1.27 -16.06
C ARG A 28 6.67 -0.09 -15.13
N GLU A 29 6.79 1.12 -15.63
CA GLU A 29 6.62 2.38 -14.91
C GLU A 29 5.17 2.62 -14.45
N GLU A 30 4.21 1.93 -15.05
CA GLU A 30 2.81 2.00 -14.62
C GLU A 30 2.54 1.22 -13.33
N VAL A 31 3.50 0.43 -12.85
CA VAL A 31 3.32 -0.43 -11.67
C VAL A 31 4.25 0.01 -10.55
N GLU A 32 3.71 0.60 -9.50
CA GLU A 32 4.43 0.96 -8.29
C GLU A 32 4.63 -0.26 -7.38
N LEU A 33 5.85 -0.45 -6.89
CA LEU A 33 6.18 -1.46 -5.89
C LEU A 33 6.13 -0.87 -4.48
N VAL A 34 5.20 -1.34 -3.66
CA VAL A 34 5.18 -1.10 -2.21
C VAL A 34 5.96 -2.23 -1.52
N ALA A 35 7.09 -1.88 -0.91
CA ALA A 35 7.92 -2.81 -0.12
C ALA A 35 7.28 -3.02 1.26
N VAL A 36 6.68 -4.20 1.49
CA VAL A 36 5.96 -4.50 2.73
C VAL A 36 6.93 -4.95 3.81
N SER A 37 7.29 -4.01 4.72
CA SER A 37 8.31 -4.18 5.76
C SER A 37 7.76 -4.58 7.13
N LYS A 38 6.46 -4.92 7.22
CA LYS A 38 5.84 -5.40 8.47
C LYS A 38 6.60 -6.57 9.07
N ASN A 39 6.81 -6.55 10.40
CA ASN A 39 7.55 -7.56 11.16
C ASN A 39 9.05 -7.70 10.76
N HIS A 40 9.61 -6.79 9.97
CA HIS A 40 11.03 -6.71 9.69
C HIS A 40 11.64 -5.54 10.49
N PRO A 41 12.92 -5.63 10.90
CA PRO A 41 13.58 -4.57 11.67
C PRO A 41 13.81 -3.33 10.81
N THR A 42 14.00 -2.17 11.46
CA THR A 42 14.32 -0.90 10.82
C THR A 42 15.54 -0.99 9.90
N ALA A 43 16.53 -1.81 10.25
CA ALA A 43 17.71 -2.05 9.42
C ALA A 43 17.37 -2.57 8.01
N ALA A 44 16.33 -3.38 7.87
CA ALA A 44 15.88 -3.87 6.56
C ALA A 44 15.30 -2.74 5.70
N ILE A 45 14.59 -1.78 6.30
CA ILE A 45 14.10 -0.58 5.60
C ILE A 45 15.29 0.26 5.14
N ILE A 46 16.27 0.49 6.02
CA ILE A 46 17.49 1.26 5.71
C ILE A 46 18.23 0.65 4.53
N GLU A 47 18.41 -0.66 4.55
CA GLU A 47 19.04 -1.38 3.45
C GLU A 47 18.25 -1.25 2.14
N ALA A 48 16.93 -1.43 2.19
CA ALA A 48 16.04 -1.29 1.04
C ALA A 48 16.08 0.13 0.44
N VAL A 49 16.17 1.17 1.29
CA VAL A 49 16.36 2.56 0.86
C VAL A 49 17.71 2.72 0.15
N GLY A 50 18.75 2.07 0.65
CA GLY A 50 20.09 2.02 0.00
C GLY A 50 20.07 1.34 -1.38
N LEU A 51 19.11 0.45 -1.61
CA LEU A 51 18.87 -0.20 -2.90
C LEU A 51 17.92 0.57 -3.83
N GLY A 52 17.45 1.75 -3.41
CA GLY A 52 16.61 2.63 -4.23
C GLY A 52 15.11 2.56 -3.93
N LEU A 53 14.65 1.69 -3.03
CA LEU A 53 13.23 1.64 -2.67
C LEU A 53 12.82 2.87 -1.84
N ARG A 54 11.61 3.37 -2.10
CA ARG A 54 11.10 4.59 -1.48
C ARG A 54 9.70 4.44 -0.89
N VAL A 55 8.90 3.50 -1.37
CA VAL A 55 7.51 3.30 -0.91
C VAL A 55 7.45 2.04 -0.06
N PHE A 56 6.99 2.19 1.19
CA PHE A 56 6.94 1.11 2.16
C PHE A 56 5.54 0.91 2.70
N GLY A 57 5.15 -0.35 2.89
CA GLY A 57 3.87 -0.74 3.45
C GLY A 57 4.01 -1.35 4.85
N GLU A 58 3.21 -0.85 5.79
CA GLU A 58 3.17 -1.34 7.18
C GLU A 58 1.73 -1.66 7.61
N ASN A 59 1.59 -2.65 8.46
CA ASN A 59 0.24 -3.09 8.87
C ASN A 59 -0.23 -2.49 10.19
N ARG A 60 0.67 -2.00 11.04
CA ARG A 60 0.35 -1.62 12.42
C ARG A 60 0.94 -0.27 12.78
N VAL A 61 0.08 0.62 13.28
CA VAL A 61 0.46 1.99 13.70
C VAL A 61 1.57 1.95 14.77
N GLN A 62 1.45 1.10 15.79
CA GLN A 62 2.42 1.03 16.88
C GLN A 62 3.80 0.54 16.41
N GLU A 63 3.82 -0.48 15.55
CA GLU A 63 5.07 -1.01 14.99
C GLU A 63 5.80 0.06 14.19
N PHE A 64 5.09 0.73 13.29
CA PHE A 64 5.72 1.76 12.46
C PHE A 64 6.08 3.00 13.26
N ALA A 65 5.35 3.35 14.33
CA ALA A 65 5.71 4.46 15.21
C ALA A 65 7.12 4.27 15.82
N ALA A 66 7.43 3.06 16.29
CA ALA A 66 8.78 2.75 16.81
C ALA A 66 9.83 2.85 15.69
N LYS A 67 9.60 2.22 14.54
CA LYS A 67 10.50 2.29 13.37
C LYS A 67 10.71 3.73 12.89
N SER A 68 9.66 4.55 12.86
CA SER A 68 9.71 5.94 12.39
C SER A 68 10.67 6.80 13.22
N ILE A 69 10.72 6.58 14.55
CA ILE A 69 11.68 7.25 15.43
C ILE A 69 13.12 6.87 15.05
N GLU A 70 13.38 5.56 14.91
CA GLU A 70 14.71 5.07 14.52
C GLU A 70 15.13 5.58 13.13
N LEU A 71 14.20 5.59 12.16
CA LEU A 71 14.45 6.11 10.81
C LEU A 71 14.73 7.61 10.78
N THR A 72 14.15 8.38 11.71
CA THR A 72 14.38 9.81 11.83
C THR A 72 15.77 10.11 12.40
N THR A 73 16.23 9.30 13.36
CA THR A 73 17.55 9.46 13.99
C THR A 73 18.69 8.83 13.21
N SER A 74 18.38 7.91 12.27
CA SER A 74 19.39 7.24 11.45
C SER A 74 19.87 8.17 10.33
N SER A 75 21.11 8.62 10.42
CA SER A 75 21.77 9.49 9.42
C SER A 75 22.59 8.72 8.38
N ARG A 76 22.68 7.39 8.47
CA ARG A 76 23.55 6.57 7.61
C ARG A 76 22.73 5.76 6.61
N VAL A 77 22.72 6.22 5.34
CA VAL A 77 22.56 5.33 4.19
C VAL A 77 23.97 5.03 3.65
N PRO A 78 24.40 3.77 3.60
CA PRO A 78 25.63 3.44 2.89
C PRO A 78 25.44 3.79 1.40
N GLN A 79 26.24 4.73 0.89
CA GLN A 79 26.48 5.00 -0.54
C GLN A 79 25.29 5.48 -1.41
N VAL A 80 24.55 6.50 -1.00
CA VAL A 80 23.76 7.30 -1.97
C VAL A 80 24.14 8.77 -1.83
N SER A 81 24.91 9.28 -2.80
CA SER A 81 25.50 10.62 -2.78
C SER A 81 24.52 11.78 -3.04
N THR A 82 23.22 11.55 -3.05
CA THR A 82 22.19 12.57 -3.36
C THR A 82 21.41 13.06 -2.13
N LEU A 83 21.87 12.74 -0.92
CA LEU A 83 21.18 13.12 0.31
C LEU A 83 21.44 14.58 0.69
N ARG A 84 20.39 15.31 1.03
CA ARG A 84 20.55 16.58 1.74
C ARG A 84 21.19 16.29 3.10
N PRO A 85 22.32 16.93 3.45
CA PRO A 85 22.95 16.77 4.76
C PRO A 85 21.95 17.08 5.87
N GLY A 86 21.82 16.15 6.84
CA GLY A 86 20.99 16.36 8.04
C GLY A 86 19.54 15.85 7.97
N SER A 87 19.05 15.31 6.82
CA SER A 87 17.74 14.67 6.77
C SER A 87 17.84 13.19 7.12
N GLY A 88 17.06 12.73 8.10
CA GLY A 88 16.96 11.30 8.44
C GLY A 88 16.33 10.48 7.30
N ILE A 89 16.47 9.16 7.37
CA ILE A 89 15.93 8.24 6.36
C ILE A 89 14.41 8.36 6.24
N ARG A 90 13.72 8.70 7.35
CA ARG A 90 12.26 8.87 7.33
C ARG A 90 11.77 9.88 6.28
N SER A 91 12.51 10.94 6.04
CA SER A 91 12.16 11.97 5.04
C SER A 91 12.38 11.53 3.58
N GLN A 92 12.98 10.36 3.35
CA GLN A 92 13.29 9.83 2.02
C GLN A 92 12.31 8.74 1.58
N ILE A 93 11.41 8.34 2.45
CA ILE A 93 10.43 7.29 2.19
C ILE A 93 9.02 7.81 2.27
N THR A 94 8.13 7.15 1.55
CA THR A 94 6.69 7.27 1.68
C THR A 94 6.18 6.01 2.38
N ALA A 95 5.55 6.17 3.54
CA ALA A 95 5.03 5.08 4.34
C ALA A 95 3.51 4.98 4.20
N HIS A 96 3.03 3.85 3.74
CA HIS A 96 1.61 3.53 3.58
C HIS A 96 1.14 2.61 4.70
N LEU A 97 0.03 2.96 5.35
CA LEU A 97 -0.69 2.02 6.20
C LEU A 97 -1.57 1.14 5.31
N ILE A 98 -1.23 -0.15 5.23
CA ILE A 98 -1.91 -1.13 4.37
C ILE A 98 -2.68 -2.20 5.16
N GLY A 99 -2.68 -2.12 6.49
CA GLY A 99 -3.45 -3.01 7.38
C GLY A 99 -4.64 -2.29 7.99
N HIS A 100 -5.62 -3.06 8.48
CA HIS A 100 -6.83 -2.53 9.08
C HIS A 100 -6.54 -1.50 10.18
N LEU A 101 -7.19 -0.34 10.11
CA LEU A 101 -7.03 0.78 11.02
C LEU A 101 -8.27 0.97 11.90
N GLN A 102 -8.12 0.76 13.19
CA GLN A 102 -9.15 1.15 14.15
C GLN A 102 -9.32 2.68 14.18
N SER A 103 -10.57 3.18 14.15
CA SER A 103 -10.87 4.62 14.07
C SER A 103 -10.26 5.45 15.21
N ASN A 104 -10.08 4.86 16.42
CA ASN A 104 -9.44 5.53 17.56
C ASN A 104 -7.93 5.75 17.38
N LYS A 105 -7.31 5.12 16.40
CA LYS A 105 -5.89 5.29 16.07
C LYS A 105 -5.65 6.22 14.88
N ALA A 106 -6.72 6.78 14.29
CA ALA A 106 -6.63 7.64 13.11
C ALA A 106 -5.68 8.84 13.32
N ALA A 107 -5.77 9.54 14.44
CA ALA A 107 -4.89 10.67 14.74
C ALA A 107 -3.41 10.27 14.70
N LYS A 108 -3.06 9.15 15.36
CA LYS A 108 -1.67 8.67 15.36
C LYS A 108 -1.23 8.16 13.99
N ALA A 109 -2.13 7.56 13.22
CA ALA A 109 -1.82 7.13 11.87
C ALA A 109 -1.46 8.33 10.98
N VAL A 110 -2.25 9.40 11.02
CA VAL A 110 -2.00 10.61 10.22
C VAL A 110 -0.69 11.31 10.58
N GLU A 111 -0.22 11.23 11.83
CA GLU A 111 1.07 11.79 12.25
C GLU A 111 2.28 11.09 11.60
N ILE A 112 2.19 9.77 11.39
CA ILE A 112 3.36 8.96 11.06
C ILE A 112 3.32 8.34 9.65
N PHE A 113 2.13 8.18 9.05
CA PHE A 113 1.98 7.67 7.69
C PHE A 113 1.76 8.79 6.67
N ASP A 114 2.24 8.56 5.47
CA ASP A 114 2.06 9.47 4.34
C ASP A 114 0.77 9.18 3.58
N ALA A 115 0.26 7.93 3.64
CA ALA A 115 -0.99 7.49 3.05
C ALA A 115 -1.65 6.39 3.89
N VAL A 116 -2.97 6.20 3.73
CA VAL A 116 -3.75 5.10 4.31
C VAL A 116 -4.48 4.36 3.19
N ASP A 117 -4.04 3.14 2.90
CA ASP A 117 -4.57 2.33 1.78
C ASP A 117 -5.72 1.40 2.21
N SER A 118 -6.17 1.47 3.48
CA SER A 118 -7.13 0.55 4.11
C SER A 118 -8.33 1.27 4.72
N VAL A 119 -8.92 2.24 3.99
CA VAL A 119 -10.13 2.93 4.46
C VAL A 119 -11.35 2.10 4.11
N ASP A 120 -12.03 1.60 5.15
CA ASP A 120 -13.11 0.63 5.07
C ASP A 120 -14.46 1.13 5.64
N SER A 121 -14.54 2.41 6.03
CA SER A 121 -15.79 2.97 6.58
C SER A 121 -15.81 4.50 6.54
N LEU A 122 -17.00 5.08 6.46
CA LEU A 122 -17.20 6.52 6.57
C LEU A 122 -16.66 7.06 7.89
N LYS A 123 -16.93 6.37 9.01
CA LYS A 123 -16.42 6.74 10.33
C LYS A 123 -14.90 6.87 10.36
N LEU A 124 -14.19 5.95 9.73
CA LEU A 124 -12.72 6.03 9.64
C LEU A 124 -12.29 7.21 8.76
N ALA A 125 -12.93 7.42 7.62
CA ALA A 125 -12.64 8.54 6.72
C ALA A 125 -12.83 9.89 7.43
N GLU A 126 -13.92 10.08 8.17
CA GLU A 126 -14.17 11.29 8.96
C GLU A 126 -13.08 11.53 10.01
N ARG A 127 -12.68 10.50 10.75
CA ARG A 127 -11.60 10.60 11.74
C ARG A 127 -10.23 10.93 11.12
N LEU A 128 -9.93 10.36 9.96
CA LEU A 128 -8.72 10.69 9.21
C LEU A 128 -8.76 12.13 8.70
N ASN A 129 -9.90 12.61 8.19
CA ASN A 129 -10.09 13.98 7.74
C ASN A 129 -9.89 14.99 8.87
N GLU A 130 -10.52 14.74 10.05
CA GLU A 130 -10.34 15.59 11.24
C GLU A 130 -8.87 15.64 11.69
N ALA A 131 -8.19 14.50 11.69
CA ALA A 131 -6.78 14.41 12.08
C ALA A 131 -5.87 15.12 11.08
N ALA A 132 -6.11 14.95 9.78
CA ALA A 132 -5.35 15.59 8.71
C ALA A 132 -5.55 17.13 8.75
N ALA A 133 -6.78 17.60 9.02
CA ALA A 133 -7.08 19.01 9.20
C ALA A 133 -6.25 19.65 10.32
N LYS A 134 -6.13 18.98 11.48
CA LYS A 134 -5.33 19.46 12.62
C LYS A 134 -3.85 19.63 12.31
N LEU A 135 -3.33 18.85 11.36
CA LEU A 135 -1.94 18.92 10.89
C LEU A 135 -1.77 19.80 9.64
N GLY A 136 -2.85 20.42 9.15
CA GLY A 136 -2.82 21.27 7.96
C GLY A 136 -2.37 20.52 6.70
N ARG A 137 -2.65 19.20 6.60
CA ARG A 137 -2.24 18.37 5.46
C ARG A 137 -3.42 17.72 4.77
N ARG A 138 -3.20 17.33 3.53
CA ARG A 138 -4.10 16.48 2.77
C ARG A 138 -3.53 15.05 2.74
N LEU A 139 -4.34 14.08 3.11
CA LEU A 139 -3.94 12.68 3.26
C LEU A 139 -4.42 11.87 2.06
N PRO A 140 -3.52 11.27 1.27
CA PRO A 140 -3.88 10.26 0.28
C PRO A 140 -4.50 9.02 0.93
N ILE A 141 -5.61 8.55 0.37
CA ILE A 141 -6.28 7.34 0.84
C ILE A 141 -6.66 6.42 -0.33
N LEU A 142 -6.72 5.11 -0.06
CA LEU A 142 -7.44 4.16 -0.90
C LEU A 142 -8.62 3.59 -0.13
N LEU A 143 -9.70 3.28 -0.84
CA LEU A 143 -10.84 2.57 -0.28
C LEU A 143 -10.56 1.06 -0.34
N GLU A 144 -10.61 0.39 0.79
CA GLU A 144 -10.45 -1.06 0.87
C GLU A 144 -11.77 -1.73 0.50
N ILE A 145 -11.74 -2.51 -0.58
CA ILE A 145 -12.92 -3.22 -1.11
C ILE A 145 -12.81 -4.70 -0.79
N LYS A 146 -13.84 -5.24 -0.16
CA LYS A 146 -13.97 -6.66 0.16
C LYS A 146 -14.62 -7.39 -1.03
N LEU A 147 -13.79 -8.14 -1.77
CA LEU A 147 -14.22 -8.97 -2.90
C LEU A 147 -14.16 -10.47 -2.59
N SER A 148 -13.91 -10.83 -1.34
CA SER A 148 -13.92 -12.21 -0.88
C SER A 148 -15.15 -12.48 -0.04
N HIS A 149 -15.66 -13.72 -0.08
CA HIS A 149 -16.76 -14.16 0.79
C HIS A 149 -16.33 -14.46 2.25
N GLU A 150 -15.04 -14.22 2.58
CA GLU A 150 -14.53 -14.45 3.93
C GLU A 150 -15.07 -13.37 4.89
N GLU A 151 -15.92 -13.76 5.85
CA GLU A 151 -16.56 -12.84 6.82
C GLU A 151 -15.55 -12.07 7.68
N THR A 152 -14.36 -12.64 7.90
CA THR A 152 -13.32 -12.06 8.76
C THR A 152 -12.50 -10.96 8.11
N LYS A 153 -12.61 -10.74 6.77
CA LYS A 153 -11.87 -9.70 6.08
C LYS A 153 -12.58 -8.35 6.21
N ALA A 154 -11.78 -7.31 6.52
CA ALA A 154 -12.22 -5.92 6.46
C ALA A 154 -12.44 -5.48 5.00
N GLY A 155 -13.12 -4.36 4.84
CA GLY A 155 -13.37 -3.73 3.54
C GLY A 155 -14.85 -3.46 3.29
N LEU A 156 -15.11 -2.54 2.39
CA LEU A 156 -16.44 -2.16 1.90
C LEU A 156 -16.89 -3.17 0.83
N GLU A 157 -18.12 -3.65 0.93
CA GLU A 157 -18.68 -4.47 -0.12
C GLU A 157 -19.07 -3.59 -1.33
N PRO A 158 -18.85 -4.05 -2.58
CA PRO A 158 -19.02 -3.24 -3.79
C PRO A 158 -20.38 -2.54 -3.92
N ASP A 159 -21.46 -3.25 -3.56
CA ASP A 159 -22.85 -2.76 -3.71
C ASP A 159 -23.48 -2.32 -2.38
N SER A 160 -22.65 -2.13 -1.33
CA SER A 160 -23.14 -1.78 0.00
C SER A 160 -23.64 -0.33 0.08
N ALA A 161 -24.57 -0.11 1.03
CA ALA A 161 -24.97 1.23 1.40
C ALA A 161 -23.80 2.04 1.97
N ASP A 162 -22.91 1.38 2.70
CA ASP A 162 -21.73 1.99 3.34
C ASP A 162 -20.76 2.57 2.31
N LEU A 163 -20.49 1.85 1.20
CA LEU A 163 -19.65 2.37 0.11
C LEU A 163 -20.31 3.58 -0.54
N ARG A 164 -21.62 3.52 -0.84
CA ARG A 164 -22.35 4.64 -1.44
C ARG A 164 -22.33 5.87 -0.54
N GLU A 165 -22.62 5.71 0.75
CA GLU A 165 -22.59 6.81 1.72
C GLU A 165 -21.20 7.44 1.82
N LEU A 166 -20.13 6.63 1.87
CA LEU A 166 -18.77 7.12 1.89
C LEU A 166 -18.45 7.94 0.63
N LEU A 167 -18.80 7.43 -0.57
CA LEU A 167 -18.54 8.13 -1.84
C LEU A 167 -19.28 9.47 -1.93
N GLU A 168 -20.53 9.53 -1.45
CA GLU A 168 -21.30 10.77 -1.39
C GLU A 168 -20.70 11.81 -0.42
N LYS A 169 -20.08 11.34 0.66
CA LYS A 169 -19.46 12.19 1.69
C LYS A 169 -18.04 12.64 1.37
N LEU A 170 -17.29 11.90 0.56
CA LEU A 170 -15.89 12.21 0.22
C LEU A 170 -15.67 13.67 -0.23
N PRO A 171 -16.53 14.29 -1.06
CA PRO A 171 -16.37 15.71 -1.43
C PRO A 171 -16.44 16.70 -0.26
N SER A 172 -17.05 16.30 0.86
CA SER A 172 -17.13 17.11 2.09
C SER A 172 -15.96 16.85 3.06
N LEU A 173 -15.01 16.00 2.70
CA LEU A 173 -13.82 15.66 3.47
C LEU A 173 -12.55 16.23 2.80
N PRO A 174 -12.33 17.55 2.80
CA PRO A 174 -11.33 18.21 1.95
C PRO A 174 -9.88 17.89 2.30
N ASN A 175 -9.63 17.34 3.49
CA ASN A 175 -8.29 16.95 3.92
C ASN A 175 -7.95 15.49 3.54
N LEU A 176 -8.83 14.81 2.81
CA LEU A 176 -8.56 13.52 2.20
C LEU A 176 -8.43 13.64 0.69
N GLU A 177 -7.63 12.74 0.12
CA GLU A 177 -7.48 12.58 -1.32
C GLU A 177 -7.69 11.11 -1.67
N ALA A 178 -8.91 10.76 -2.08
CA ALA A 178 -9.22 9.41 -2.55
C ALA A 178 -8.53 9.19 -3.90
N GLN A 179 -7.49 8.34 -3.91
CA GLN A 179 -6.66 8.06 -5.08
C GLN A 179 -7.02 6.76 -5.79
N GLY A 180 -7.85 5.92 -5.20
CA GLY A 180 -8.18 4.64 -5.82
C GLY A 180 -8.75 3.61 -4.85
N LEU A 181 -8.66 2.36 -5.29
CA LEU A 181 -9.17 1.20 -4.57
C LEU A 181 -8.04 0.23 -4.18
N MET A 182 -8.24 -0.48 -3.09
CA MET A 182 -7.38 -1.56 -2.62
C MET A 182 -8.20 -2.82 -2.37
N THR A 183 -7.65 -3.98 -2.68
CA THR A 183 -8.22 -5.27 -2.25
C THR A 183 -7.13 -6.28 -1.91
N ILE A 184 -7.50 -7.28 -1.13
CA ILE A 184 -6.72 -8.49 -0.85
C ILE A 184 -7.49 -9.67 -1.41
N ALA A 185 -6.91 -10.36 -2.39
CA ALA A 185 -7.52 -11.55 -2.97
C ALA A 185 -7.78 -12.64 -1.91
N PRO A 186 -8.76 -13.52 -2.13
CA PRO A 186 -8.99 -14.67 -1.26
C PRO A 186 -7.73 -15.54 -1.19
N LEU A 187 -7.54 -16.19 -0.04
CA LEU A 187 -6.46 -17.17 0.12
C LEU A 187 -6.91 -18.55 -0.38
N GLU A 188 -5.94 -19.35 -0.81
CA GLU A 188 -6.18 -20.77 -1.16
C GLU A 188 -7.25 -20.97 -2.27
N VAL A 189 -7.31 -20.06 -3.22
CA VAL A 189 -8.16 -20.13 -4.40
C VAL A 189 -7.31 -20.31 -5.66
N SER A 190 -7.94 -20.69 -6.77
CA SER A 190 -7.27 -20.83 -8.07
C SER A 190 -6.80 -19.49 -8.65
N ASP A 191 -5.85 -19.55 -9.58
CA ASP A 191 -5.40 -18.37 -10.33
C ASP A 191 -6.56 -17.67 -11.07
N ASP A 192 -7.52 -18.44 -11.57
CA ASP A 192 -8.66 -17.89 -12.29
C ASP A 192 -9.63 -17.14 -11.34
N GLU A 193 -9.88 -17.67 -10.15
CA GLU A 193 -10.66 -16.97 -9.11
C GLU A 193 -9.94 -15.70 -8.64
N THR A 194 -8.63 -15.76 -8.50
CA THR A 194 -7.79 -14.59 -8.17
C THR A 194 -7.91 -13.51 -9.26
N LYS A 195 -7.82 -13.88 -10.54
CA LYS A 195 -8.03 -12.95 -11.66
C LYS A 195 -9.44 -12.36 -11.67
N VAL A 196 -10.47 -13.16 -11.39
CA VAL A 196 -11.86 -12.68 -11.29
C VAL A 196 -11.96 -11.61 -10.20
N CYS A 197 -11.35 -11.82 -9.04
CA CYS A 197 -11.29 -10.84 -7.96
C CYS A 197 -10.63 -9.53 -8.42
N PHE A 198 -9.46 -9.59 -9.03
CA PHE A 198 -8.74 -8.39 -9.49
C PHE A 198 -9.48 -7.66 -10.61
N ARG A 199 -10.09 -8.39 -11.54
CA ARG A 199 -10.94 -7.83 -12.60
C ARG A 199 -12.16 -7.12 -12.03
N ALA A 200 -12.78 -7.69 -11.01
CA ALA A 200 -13.92 -7.07 -10.32
C ALA A 200 -13.53 -5.73 -9.68
N LEU A 201 -12.34 -5.62 -9.06
CA LEU A 201 -11.86 -4.35 -8.52
C LEU A 201 -11.67 -3.30 -9.60
N ARG A 202 -11.07 -3.68 -10.74
CA ARG A 202 -10.90 -2.77 -11.89
C ARG A 202 -12.24 -2.29 -12.42
N GLN A 203 -13.18 -3.20 -12.64
CA GLN A 203 -14.52 -2.86 -13.12
C GLN A 203 -15.25 -1.92 -12.17
N LEU A 204 -15.17 -2.19 -10.86
CA LEU A 204 -15.75 -1.30 -9.86
C LEU A 204 -15.13 0.09 -9.92
N ARG A 205 -13.79 0.21 -10.00
CA ARG A 205 -13.09 1.49 -10.15
C ARG A 205 -13.61 2.26 -11.38
N ASP A 206 -13.74 1.58 -12.51
CA ASP A 206 -14.18 2.19 -13.75
C ASP A 206 -15.64 2.68 -13.67
N GLN A 207 -16.52 1.89 -13.04
CA GLN A 207 -17.90 2.28 -12.74
C GLN A 207 -17.98 3.50 -11.82
N LEU A 208 -17.19 3.50 -10.74
CA LEU A 208 -17.15 4.62 -9.80
C LEU A 208 -16.59 5.90 -10.42
N ALA A 209 -15.58 5.80 -11.28
CA ALA A 209 -15.03 6.94 -12.01
C ALA A 209 -16.07 7.56 -12.99
N GLN A 210 -16.92 6.73 -13.60
CA GLN A 210 -18.03 7.22 -14.45
C GLN A 210 -19.14 7.88 -13.61
N ALA A 211 -19.53 7.24 -12.50
CA ALA A 211 -20.60 7.74 -11.62
C ALA A 211 -20.20 9.00 -10.85
N HIS A 212 -18.91 9.16 -10.53
CA HIS A 212 -18.37 10.25 -9.75
C HIS A 212 -17.21 10.98 -10.48
N PRO A 213 -17.47 11.76 -11.54
CA PRO A 213 -16.43 12.37 -12.37
C PRO A 213 -15.48 13.34 -11.63
N ARG A 214 -15.84 13.74 -10.41
CA ARG A 214 -15.00 14.57 -9.55
C ARG A 214 -13.96 13.77 -8.75
N LEU A 215 -14.09 12.44 -8.70
CA LEU A 215 -13.14 11.54 -8.05
C LEU A 215 -12.15 11.03 -9.10
N SER A 216 -10.87 11.29 -8.88
CA SER A 216 -9.80 10.67 -9.65
C SER A 216 -9.34 9.41 -8.92
N LEU A 217 -9.56 8.24 -9.50
CA LEU A 217 -9.24 6.94 -8.90
C LEU A 217 -8.19 6.16 -9.73
N PRO A 218 -7.00 6.74 -9.99
CA PRO A 218 -5.99 6.11 -10.86
C PRO A 218 -5.36 4.86 -10.25
N VAL A 219 -5.41 4.69 -8.92
CA VAL A 219 -4.70 3.64 -8.23
C VAL A 219 -5.56 2.39 -8.06
N LEU A 220 -5.04 1.25 -8.52
CA LEU A 220 -5.52 -0.10 -8.18
C LEU A 220 -4.43 -0.83 -7.41
N SER A 221 -4.55 -0.81 -6.07
CA SER A 221 -3.62 -1.50 -5.17
C SER A 221 -4.10 -2.93 -4.95
N MET A 222 -3.51 -3.88 -5.68
CA MET A 222 -3.83 -5.31 -5.63
C MET A 222 -2.63 -6.13 -6.06
N GLY A 223 -2.53 -7.37 -5.59
CA GLY A 223 -1.40 -8.25 -5.83
C GLY A 223 -0.32 -8.19 -4.75
N MET A 224 0.11 -9.37 -4.33
CA MET A 224 1.14 -9.63 -3.32
C MET A 224 2.21 -10.57 -3.88
N SER A 225 3.10 -11.08 -3.02
CA SER A 225 4.24 -11.94 -3.45
C SER A 225 3.85 -13.16 -4.29
N GLY A 226 2.66 -13.73 -4.09
CA GLY A 226 2.22 -14.94 -4.79
C GLY A 226 1.37 -14.67 -6.04
N ASP A 227 0.78 -13.49 -6.18
CA ASP A 227 -0.27 -13.22 -7.18
C ASP A 227 -0.11 -11.88 -7.94
N PHE A 228 1.00 -11.13 -7.71
CA PHE A 228 1.20 -9.83 -8.36
C PHE A 228 1.22 -9.91 -9.90
N ALA A 229 1.67 -11.01 -10.47
CA ALA A 229 1.68 -11.17 -11.93
C ALA A 229 0.24 -11.22 -12.50
N LEU A 230 -0.67 -11.92 -11.80
CA LEU A 230 -2.10 -11.96 -12.13
C LEU A 230 -2.72 -10.57 -11.95
N ALA A 231 -2.36 -9.86 -10.86
CA ALA A 231 -2.83 -8.51 -10.60
C ALA A 231 -2.40 -7.51 -11.70
N ILE A 232 -1.14 -7.59 -12.15
CA ILE A 232 -0.61 -6.76 -13.25
C ILE A 232 -1.39 -7.03 -14.54
N ALA A 233 -1.67 -8.28 -14.86
CA ALA A 233 -2.47 -8.66 -16.01
C ALA A 233 -3.90 -8.09 -15.95
N GLU A 234 -4.47 -7.96 -14.76
CA GLU A 234 -5.81 -7.39 -14.54
C GLU A 234 -5.79 -5.87 -14.27
N GLY A 235 -4.64 -5.20 -14.44
CA GLY A 235 -4.55 -3.74 -14.43
C GLY A 235 -4.09 -3.12 -13.12
N ALA A 236 -3.45 -3.88 -12.20
CA ALA A 236 -2.85 -3.30 -11.00
C ALA A 236 -1.89 -2.16 -11.37
N THR A 237 -1.99 -1.05 -10.65
CA THR A 237 -1.04 0.07 -10.73
C THR A 237 -0.13 0.13 -9.50
N ARG A 238 -0.47 -0.64 -8.45
CA ARG A 238 0.33 -0.77 -7.23
C ARG A 238 0.27 -2.21 -6.74
N ILE A 239 1.45 -2.80 -6.53
CA ILE A 239 1.61 -4.14 -5.94
C ILE A 239 2.29 -4.04 -4.58
N ARG A 240 1.98 -4.96 -3.65
CA ARG A 240 2.46 -4.96 -2.26
C ARG A 240 3.26 -6.23 -1.98
N VAL A 241 4.58 -6.15 -2.02
CA VAL A 241 5.44 -7.33 -1.93
C VAL A 241 6.26 -7.30 -0.64
N GLY A 242 6.13 -8.33 0.17
CA GLY A 242 6.87 -8.53 1.41
C GLY A 242 7.82 -9.71 1.34
N THR A 243 7.31 -10.94 1.41
CA THR A 243 8.09 -12.16 1.54
C THR A 243 9.05 -12.40 0.36
N ALA A 244 8.64 -12.11 -0.87
CA ALA A 244 9.53 -12.25 -2.03
C ALA A 244 10.70 -11.24 -1.99
N LEU A 245 10.55 -10.11 -1.29
CA LEU A 245 11.58 -9.07 -1.16
C LEU A 245 12.43 -9.27 0.10
N PHE A 246 11.81 -9.28 1.29
CA PHE A 246 12.51 -9.32 2.57
C PHE A 246 12.82 -10.73 3.08
N GLY A 247 12.28 -11.76 2.42
CA GLY A 247 12.37 -13.14 2.88
C GLY A 247 11.32 -13.52 3.94
N VAL A 248 11.47 -14.73 4.49
CA VAL A 248 10.60 -15.23 5.56
C VAL A 248 10.83 -14.41 6.84
N ARG A 249 9.76 -14.09 7.55
CA ARG A 249 9.80 -13.27 8.76
C ARG A 249 10.60 -13.96 9.85
N PRO A 250 11.44 -13.21 10.60
CA PRO A 250 12.09 -13.76 11.78
C PRO A 250 11.03 -14.31 12.78
N GLY A 251 11.17 -15.58 13.17
CA GLY A 251 10.26 -16.23 14.12
C GLY A 251 8.97 -16.81 13.54
N TYR A 252 8.77 -16.80 12.23
CA TYR A 252 7.66 -17.48 11.55
C TYR A 252 8.23 -18.66 10.75
N ALA A 253 8.12 -19.86 11.31
CA ALA A 253 8.23 -21.09 10.51
C ALA A 253 6.87 -21.35 9.85
N PRO A 254 6.81 -21.70 8.56
CA PRO A 254 5.58 -22.07 7.87
C PRO A 254 4.97 -23.35 8.47
#